data_e28b370e478ee2c90998cf3238fe33b3
#
_entry.id   e28b370e478ee2c90998cf3238fe33b3
#
_cell.length_a   1.000
_cell.length_b   1.000
_cell.length_c   1.000
_cell.angle_alpha   90.00
_cell.angle_beta   90.00
_cell.angle_gamma   90.00
#
_symmetry.space_group_name_H-M   'P 1'
#
loop_
_entity.id
_entity.type
_entity.pdbx_description
1 polymer ?
#
loop_
_entity_poly.entity_id
_entity_poly.type
_entity_poly.pdbx_seq_one_letter_code
_entity_poly.pdbx_strand_id
1 'polypeptide(L)'
;GSGTVLIEAAQIARKIPAGILRRFAFEKLVPFQKHVWEIILDEAESKILPESPVGIYGSDISHRMVDFAERNAERAGVAKDVQLRGGDALQRMPPCDAPGMMILNPPYGERIAAAGTAGRNSQERMDVVERAGRETAQTEDGGEFFSQLATHWKKNYSGWSGFMLTPDLKLPGKMRLKESRRTPMWNGPIECRLFRFDMVKGSAKPRKHAEGTAPEGDAQR
;
A
#
# COMPACT_ATOMS: atom_id res chain seq x y z
N GLY A 1 7.90 -2.12 -2.03
CA GLY A 1 8.30 -3.40 -1.44
C GLY A 1 8.28 -4.55 -2.43
N SER A 2 8.27 -5.79 -1.93
CA SER A 2 8.37 -7.02 -2.75
C SER A 2 7.14 -7.35 -3.63
N GLY A 3 6.16 -6.47 -3.74
CA GLY A 3 4.99 -6.63 -4.60
C GLY A 3 3.86 -7.49 -4.03
N THR A 4 3.93 -7.94 -2.79
CA THR A 4 2.95 -8.89 -2.20
C THR A 4 1.50 -8.44 -2.39
N VAL A 5 1.17 -7.19 -2.04
CA VAL A 5 -0.21 -6.67 -2.16
C VAL A 5 -0.70 -6.66 -3.61
N LEU A 6 0.18 -6.31 -4.55
CA LEU A 6 -0.15 -6.27 -5.98
C LEU A 6 -0.38 -7.67 -6.55
N ILE A 7 0.46 -8.61 -6.16
CA ILE A 7 0.37 -10.01 -6.60
C ILE A 7 -0.94 -10.63 -6.09
N GLU A 8 -1.24 -10.47 -4.81
CA GLU A 8 -2.50 -10.94 -4.23
C GLU A 8 -3.71 -10.29 -4.90
N ALA A 9 -3.65 -8.97 -5.17
CA ALA A 9 -4.71 -8.27 -5.88
C ALA A 9 -4.92 -8.82 -7.31
N ALA A 10 -3.83 -9.12 -8.02
CA ALA A 10 -3.89 -9.71 -9.36
C ALA A 10 -4.45 -11.14 -9.34
N GLN A 11 -4.04 -11.95 -8.38
CA GLN A 11 -4.58 -13.30 -8.20
C GLN A 11 -6.08 -13.27 -7.88
N ILE A 12 -6.52 -12.38 -6.99
CA ILE A 12 -7.95 -12.20 -6.67
C ILE A 12 -8.72 -11.73 -7.91
N ALA A 13 -8.22 -10.72 -8.64
CA ALA A 13 -8.86 -10.18 -9.83
C ALA A 13 -9.02 -11.24 -10.94
N ARG A 14 -8.02 -12.09 -11.11
CA ARG A 14 -8.04 -13.23 -12.05
C ARG A 14 -8.77 -14.46 -11.54
N LYS A 15 -9.28 -14.44 -10.31
CA LYS A 15 -9.88 -15.61 -9.66
C LYS A 15 -8.94 -16.82 -9.54
N ILE A 16 -7.64 -16.58 -9.40
CA ILE A 16 -6.66 -17.62 -9.17
C ILE A 16 -6.83 -18.15 -7.74
N PRO A 17 -7.07 -19.46 -7.55
CA PRO A 17 -7.26 -20.02 -6.22
C PRO A 17 -6.03 -19.87 -5.34
N ALA A 18 -6.23 -19.47 -4.08
CA ALA A 18 -5.15 -19.36 -3.13
C ALA A 18 -4.45 -20.71 -2.91
N GLY A 19 -3.13 -20.71 -3.07
CA GLY A 19 -2.33 -21.91 -2.86
C GLY A 19 -2.34 -22.91 -4.01
N ILE A 20 -2.84 -22.57 -5.21
CA ILE A 20 -2.84 -23.43 -6.40
C ILE A 20 -1.47 -24.00 -6.75
N LEU A 21 -0.39 -23.27 -6.43
CA LEU A 21 0.99 -23.67 -6.71
C LEU A 21 1.62 -24.56 -5.62
N ARG A 22 0.86 -25.00 -4.62
CA ARG A 22 1.38 -25.79 -3.51
C ARG A 22 0.52 -27.01 -3.21
N ARG A 23 1.13 -28.02 -2.60
CA ARG A 23 0.40 -29.14 -1.98
C ARG A 23 -0.06 -28.76 -0.57
N PHE A 24 -1.19 -29.32 -0.16
CA PHE A 24 -1.76 -29.10 1.16
C PHE A 24 -1.47 -30.28 2.09
N ALA A 25 -1.29 -29.99 3.38
CA ALA A 25 -1.00 -31.02 4.37
C ALA A 25 -2.18 -32.00 4.55
N PHE A 26 -3.43 -31.56 4.34
CA PHE A 26 -4.61 -32.42 4.46
C PHE A 26 -4.64 -33.55 3.42
N GLU A 27 -3.92 -33.43 2.30
CA GLU A 27 -3.79 -34.50 1.30
C GLU A 27 -3.14 -35.78 1.87
N LYS A 28 -2.46 -35.67 3.03
CA LYS A 28 -1.82 -36.80 3.73
C LYS A 28 -2.69 -37.38 4.85
N LEU A 29 -3.88 -36.85 5.09
CA LEU A 29 -4.76 -37.34 6.14
C LEU A 29 -5.51 -38.59 5.68
N VAL A 30 -5.78 -39.50 6.60
CA VAL A 30 -6.44 -40.81 6.31
C VAL A 30 -7.81 -40.63 5.63
N PRO A 31 -8.68 -39.68 5.99
CA PRO A 31 -9.98 -39.54 5.33
C PRO A 31 -9.91 -38.75 4.00
N PHE A 32 -8.70 -38.45 3.47
CA PHE A 32 -8.56 -37.67 2.24
C PHE A 32 -9.11 -38.43 1.03
N GLN A 33 -10.05 -37.78 0.33
CA GLN A 33 -10.66 -38.33 -0.88
C GLN A 33 -10.10 -37.59 -2.13
N LYS A 34 -9.11 -38.19 -2.76
CA LYS A 34 -8.38 -37.62 -3.89
C LYS A 34 -9.32 -37.19 -5.02
N HIS A 35 -10.29 -38.02 -5.40
CA HIS A 35 -11.22 -37.71 -6.48
C HIS A 35 -12.10 -36.49 -6.20
N VAL A 36 -12.51 -36.29 -4.95
CA VAL A 36 -13.30 -35.09 -4.54
C VAL A 36 -12.43 -33.84 -4.64
N TRP A 37 -11.16 -33.97 -4.20
CA TRP A 37 -10.21 -32.86 -4.29
C TRP A 37 -9.90 -32.47 -5.74
N GLU A 38 -9.74 -33.44 -6.64
CA GLU A 38 -9.52 -33.21 -8.07
C GLU A 38 -10.70 -32.47 -8.70
N ILE A 39 -11.94 -32.86 -8.40
CA ILE A 39 -13.14 -32.13 -8.87
C ILE A 39 -13.16 -30.68 -8.39
N ILE A 40 -12.80 -30.43 -7.12
CA ILE A 40 -12.76 -29.08 -6.55
C ILE A 40 -11.66 -28.24 -7.24
N LEU A 41 -10.49 -28.82 -7.51
CA LEU A 41 -9.42 -28.16 -8.23
C LEU A 41 -9.83 -27.80 -9.66
N ASP A 42 -10.37 -28.76 -10.41
CA ASP A 42 -10.80 -28.55 -11.80
C ASP A 42 -11.89 -27.43 -11.87
N GLU A 43 -12.84 -27.45 -10.95
CA GLU A 43 -13.85 -26.39 -10.84
C GLU A 43 -13.23 -25.04 -10.54
N ALA A 44 -12.25 -24.98 -9.63
CA ALA A 44 -11.58 -23.74 -9.25
C ALA A 44 -10.71 -23.20 -10.41
N GLU A 45 -9.96 -24.08 -11.09
CA GLU A 45 -9.14 -23.74 -12.24
C GLU A 45 -9.96 -23.25 -13.45
N SER A 46 -11.13 -23.86 -13.67
CA SER A 46 -12.03 -23.45 -14.75
C SER A 46 -12.55 -22.01 -14.62
N LYS A 47 -12.48 -21.44 -13.45
CA LYS A 47 -12.91 -20.06 -13.14
C LYS A 47 -11.79 -19.02 -13.31
N ILE A 48 -10.57 -19.44 -13.55
CA ILE A 48 -9.42 -18.54 -13.71
C ILE A 48 -9.58 -17.70 -14.98
N LEU A 49 -9.52 -16.40 -14.84
CA LEU A 49 -9.58 -15.49 -15.98
C LEU A 49 -8.21 -15.42 -16.68
N PRO A 50 -8.17 -15.29 -18.02
CA PRO A 50 -6.92 -15.21 -18.77
C PRO A 50 -6.09 -13.96 -18.43
N GLU A 51 -6.76 -12.87 -18.04
CA GLU A 51 -6.16 -11.59 -17.66
C GLU A 51 -6.96 -10.89 -16.55
N SER A 52 -6.36 -9.93 -15.87
CA SER A 52 -7.05 -9.13 -14.87
C SER A 52 -8.06 -8.18 -15.53
N PRO A 53 -9.33 -8.15 -15.07
CA PRO A 53 -10.34 -7.21 -15.57
C PRO A 53 -10.11 -5.77 -15.06
N VAL A 54 -9.15 -5.54 -14.19
CA VAL A 54 -8.82 -4.23 -13.61
C VAL A 54 -7.35 -3.92 -13.75
N GLY A 55 -7.00 -2.65 -13.90
CA GLY A 55 -5.62 -2.19 -13.90
C GLY A 55 -5.00 -2.30 -12.50
N ILE A 56 -3.82 -2.90 -12.41
CA ILE A 56 -3.08 -3.07 -11.16
C ILE A 56 -1.70 -2.44 -11.33
N TYR A 57 -1.42 -1.43 -10.52
CA TYR A 57 -0.25 -0.57 -10.66
C TYR A 57 0.52 -0.54 -9.34
N GLY A 58 1.84 -0.52 -9.42
CA GLY A 58 2.69 -0.40 -8.26
C GLY A 58 3.93 0.43 -8.50
N SER A 59 4.44 1.02 -7.43
CA SER A 59 5.70 1.73 -7.46
C SER A 59 6.46 1.60 -6.15
N ASP A 60 7.78 1.67 -6.26
CA ASP A 60 8.69 1.80 -5.13
C ASP A 60 9.81 2.76 -5.52
N ILE A 61 10.32 3.52 -4.56
CA ILE A 61 11.45 4.42 -4.80
C ILE A 61 12.74 3.63 -5.07
N SER A 62 12.83 2.41 -4.53
CA SER A 62 13.96 1.51 -4.72
C SER A 62 13.76 0.66 -5.98
N HIS A 63 14.57 0.88 -7.01
CA HIS A 63 14.59 0.05 -8.22
C HIS A 63 14.80 -1.44 -7.88
N ARG A 64 15.64 -1.75 -6.89
CA ARG A 64 15.84 -3.11 -6.42
C ARG A 64 14.56 -3.76 -5.89
N MET A 65 13.69 -2.99 -5.23
CA MET A 65 12.39 -3.51 -4.78
C MET A 65 11.44 -3.73 -5.95
N VAL A 66 11.49 -2.88 -6.97
CA VAL A 66 10.74 -3.08 -8.22
C VAL A 66 11.17 -4.38 -8.89
N ASP A 67 12.48 -4.63 -9.07
CA ASP A 67 13.02 -5.88 -9.64
C ASP A 67 12.57 -7.12 -8.83
N PHE A 68 12.56 -7.02 -7.50
CA PHE A 68 12.05 -8.11 -6.67
C PHE A 68 10.55 -8.34 -6.85
N ALA A 69 9.77 -7.27 -6.96
CA ALA A 69 8.34 -7.37 -7.18
C ALA A 69 8.02 -8.00 -8.55
N GLU A 70 8.75 -7.64 -9.60
CA GLU A 70 8.63 -8.21 -10.93
C GLU A 70 8.90 -9.72 -10.92
N ARG A 71 10.03 -10.15 -10.35
CA ARG A 71 10.36 -11.59 -10.23
C ARG A 71 9.35 -12.36 -9.37
N ASN A 72 8.76 -11.72 -8.36
CA ASN A 72 7.72 -12.33 -7.56
C ASN A 72 6.42 -12.46 -8.35
N ALA A 73 6.05 -11.46 -9.15
CA ALA A 73 4.89 -11.50 -10.02
C ALA A 73 5.03 -12.57 -11.12
N GLU A 74 6.23 -12.72 -11.70
CA GLU A 74 6.55 -13.81 -12.64
C GLU A 74 6.34 -15.19 -12.00
N ARG A 75 6.91 -15.40 -10.81
CA ARG A 75 6.74 -16.67 -10.06
C ARG A 75 5.29 -16.97 -9.70
N ALA A 76 4.51 -15.93 -9.46
CA ALA A 76 3.09 -16.05 -9.15
C ALA A 76 2.19 -16.17 -10.41
N GLY A 77 2.76 -16.07 -11.61
CA GLY A 77 2.04 -16.17 -12.88
C GLY A 77 1.14 -14.96 -13.20
N VAL A 78 1.43 -13.79 -12.60
CA VAL A 78 0.63 -12.56 -12.76
C VAL A 78 1.45 -11.36 -13.25
N ALA A 79 2.65 -11.57 -13.78
CA ALA A 79 3.51 -10.48 -14.24
C ALA A 79 2.87 -9.61 -15.34
N LYS A 80 2.03 -10.21 -16.18
CA LYS A 80 1.32 -9.49 -17.26
C LYS A 80 0.18 -8.60 -16.74
N ASP A 81 -0.32 -8.90 -15.56
CA ASP A 81 -1.46 -8.22 -14.94
C ASP A 81 -1.04 -7.01 -14.08
N VAL A 82 0.27 -6.88 -13.76
CA VAL A 82 0.80 -5.85 -12.86
C VAL A 82 1.73 -4.93 -13.61
N GLN A 83 1.54 -3.63 -13.47
CA GLN A 83 2.45 -2.62 -14.01
C GLN A 83 3.29 -2.05 -12.85
N LEU A 84 4.58 -2.35 -12.84
CA LEU A 84 5.53 -1.91 -11.84
C LEU A 84 6.44 -0.81 -12.38
N ARG A 85 6.75 0.20 -11.55
CA ARG A 85 7.63 1.30 -11.94
C ARG A 85 8.40 1.81 -10.72
N GLY A 86 9.65 2.23 -10.94
CA GLY A 86 10.36 3.06 -9.98
C GLY A 86 9.72 4.43 -9.84
N GLY A 87 9.74 5.02 -8.63
CA GLY A 87 9.30 6.40 -8.45
C GLY A 87 8.95 6.76 -7.02
N ASP A 88 9.06 8.07 -6.75
CA ASP A 88 8.72 8.67 -5.46
C ASP A 88 7.20 8.81 -5.31
N ALA A 89 6.66 8.38 -4.18
CA ALA A 89 5.23 8.48 -3.86
C ALA A 89 4.73 9.93 -3.81
N LEU A 90 5.60 10.90 -3.52
CA LEU A 90 5.27 12.32 -3.50
C LEU A 90 5.12 12.95 -4.90
N GLN A 91 5.59 12.27 -5.94
CA GLN A 91 5.56 12.74 -7.33
C GLN A 91 4.67 11.89 -8.22
N ARG A 92 4.22 10.74 -7.72
CA ARG A 92 3.46 9.77 -8.52
C ARG A 92 2.07 10.30 -8.84
N MET A 93 1.76 10.42 -10.11
CA MET A 93 0.41 10.78 -10.59
C MET A 93 -0.49 9.53 -10.68
N PRO A 94 -1.81 9.69 -10.63
CA PRO A 94 -2.75 8.60 -10.88
C PRO A 94 -2.38 7.84 -12.17
N PRO A 95 -2.40 6.51 -12.14
CA PRO A 95 -2.02 5.71 -13.32
C PRO A 95 -3.10 5.67 -14.40
N CYS A 96 -4.30 6.11 -14.09
CA CYS A 96 -5.47 6.14 -14.98
C CYS A 96 -6.44 7.26 -14.55
N ASP A 97 -7.35 7.63 -15.45
CA ASP A 97 -8.33 8.71 -15.22
C ASP A 97 -9.45 8.28 -14.27
N ALA A 98 -9.81 7.00 -14.28
CA ALA A 98 -10.83 6.46 -13.39
C ALA A 98 -10.34 6.41 -11.94
N PRO A 99 -11.14 6.86 -10.97
CA PRO A 99 -10.81 6.72 -9.55
C PRO A 99 -10.64 5.26 -9.15
N GLY A 100 -9.72 5.01 -8.22
CA GLY A 100 -9.41 3.67 -7.75
C GLY A 100 -9.04 3.64 -6.28
N MET A 101 -8.32 2.60 -5.89
CA MET A 101 -7.81 2.41 -4.55
C MET A 101 -6.28 2.45 -4.53
N MET A 102 -5.72 3.11 -3.53
CA MET A 102 -4.29 3.10 -3.23
C MET A 102 -4.07 2.37 -1.91
N ILE A 103 -3.10 1.48 -1.86
CA ILE A 103 -2.74 0.75 -0.64
C ILE A 103 -1.26 0.95 -0.38
N LEU A 104 -0.92 1.44 0.82
CA LEU A 104 0.45 1.67 1.27
C LEU A 104 0.70 0.93 2.58
N ASN A 105 1.85 0.27 2.64
CA ASN A 105 2.42 -0.28 3.86
C ASN A 105 3.83 0.32 4.01
N PRO A 106 3.92 1.59 4.46
CA PRO A 106 5.21 2.27 4.60
C PRO A 106 6.08 1.57 5.65
N PRO A 107 7.42 1.70 5.57
CA PRO A 107 8.30 1.17 6.58
C PRO A 107 8.04 1.83 7.94
N TYR A 108 8.04 1.02 9.02
CA TYR A 108 7.88 1.49 10.39
C TYR A 108 8.63 0.60 11.37
N GLY A 109 9.25 1.23 12.38
CA GLY A 109 9.96 0.56 13.47
C GLY A 109 11.09 -0.37 13.03
N GLU A 110 11.48 -1.30 13.89
CA GLU A 110 12.58 -2.27 13.68
C GLU A 110 12.32 -3.30 12.56
N ARG A 111 11.17 -3.24 11.93
CA ARG A 111 10.74 -4.23 10.94
C ARG A 111 11.59 -4.25 9.69
N ILE A 112 12.22 -3.14 9.34
CA ILE A 112 13.13 -3.05 8.19
C ILE A 112 14.37 -3.92 8.47
N ALA A 113 14.86 -3.94 9.69
CA ALA A 113 15.99 -4.78 10.10
C ALA A 113 15.61 -6.28 10.12
N ALA A 114 14.40 -6.64 10.55
CA ALA A 114 13.95 -8.03 10.69
C ALA A 114 13.64 -8.71 9.35
N ALA A 115 13.04 -7.99 8.40
CA ALA A 115 12.66 -8.57 7.09
C ALA A 115 13.89 -8.91 6.20
N GLY A 116 15.04 -8.26 6.44
CA GLY A 116 16.29 -8.49 5.70
C GLY A 116 17.17 -9.62 6.22
N THR A 117 16.89 -10.20 7.39
CA THR A 117 17.83 -11.08 8.11
C THR A 117 17.56 -12.58 7.99
N ALA A 118 16.38 -13.00 7.51
CA ALA A 118 16.08 -14.41 7.32
C ALA A 118 16.92 -14.99 6.15
N GLY A 119 18.03 -15.65 6.48
CA GLY A 119 18.84 -16.44 5.55
C GLY A 119 20.12 -15.80 5.01
N ARG A 120 20.65 -14.70 5.60
CA ARG A 120 21.86 -14.03 5.12
C ARG A 120 23.06 -14.14 6.06
N ASN A 121 24.28 -14.15 5.50
CA ASN A 121 25.54 -14.13 6.22
C ASN A 121 25.76 -12.79 6.97
N SER A 122 26.60 -12.80 8.04
CA SER A 122 26.81 -11.67 8.94
C SER A 122 27.28 -10.38 8.23
N GLN A 123 28.05 -10.49 7.13
CA GLN A 123 28.54 -9.35 6.35
C GLN A 123 27.41 -8.65 5.59
N GLU A 124 26.49 -9.44 4.99
CA GLU A 124 25.32 -8.88 4.29
C GLU A 124 24.31 -8.25 5.25
N ARG A 125 24.31 -8.69 6.54
CA ARG A 125 23.47 -8.10 7.60
C ARG A 125 23.90 -6.68 7.94
N MET A 126 25.21 -6.42 8.04
CA MET A 126 25.74 -5.08 8.32
C MET A 126 25.42 -4.10 7.19
N ASP A 127 25.60 -4.51 5.93
CA ASP A 127 25.25 -3.71 4.76
C ASP A 127 23.77 -3.38 4.65
N VAL A 128 22.89 -4.31 5.06
CA VAL A 128 21.43 -4.11 5.05
C VAL A 128 21.00 -3.17 6.18
N VAL A 129 21.59 -3.31 7.38
CA VAL A 129 21.31 -2.41 8.52
C VAL A 129 21.77 -0.99 8.21
N GLU A 130 22.94 -0.81 7.56
CA GLU A 130 23.44 0.52 7.19
C GLU A 130 22.59 1.18 6.10
N ARG A 131 22.08 0.40 5.12
CA ARG A 131 21.16 0.89 4.08
C ARG A 131 19.76 1.13 4.61
N ALA A 132 19.25 0.25 5.46
CA ALA A 132 17.97 0.44 6.16
C ALA A 132 18.03 1.66 7.09
N GLY A 133 19.17 1.91 7.73
CA GLY A 133 19.43 3.11 8.53
C GLY A 133 19.32 4.40 7.71
N ARG A 134 19.74 4.41 6.42
CA ARG A 134 19.58 5.57 5.53
C ARG A 134 18.14 5.75 5.06
N GLU A 135 17.42 4.67 4.78
CA GLU A 135 15.99 4.72 4.45
C GLU A 135 15.15 5.13 5.66
N THR A 136 15.54 4.70 6.88
CA THR A 136 14.88 5.09 8.13
C THR A 136 15.16 6.55 8.48
N ALA A 137 16.36 7.07 8.21
CA ALA A 137 16.69 8.47 8.44
C ALA A 137 15.82 9.43 7.60
N GLN A 138 15.40 9.02 6.40
CA GLN A 138 14.42 9.77 5.60
C GLN A 138 12.99 9.68 6.18
N THR A 139 12.70 8.73 7.07
CA THR A 139 11.40 8.56 7.73
C THR A 139 11.38 9.01 9.20
N GLU A 140 12.51 9.37 9.80
CA GLU A 140 12.54 9.97 11.15
C GLU A 140 11.84 11.34 11.19
N ASP A 141 11.78 12.04 10.06
CA ASP A 141 10.95 13.24 9.84
C ASP A 141 9.55 12.87 9.28
N GLY A 142 9.05 11.71 9.66
CA GLY A 142 7.82 11.10 9.14
C GLY A 142 6.58 12.00 9.19
N GLY A 143 6.58 13.04 10.04
CA GLY A 143 5.50 14.03 10.08
C GLY A 143 5.43 14.88 8.82
N GLU A 144 6.56 15.30 8.26
CA GLU A 144 6.63 16.10 7.06
C GLU A 144 6.28 15.28 5.81
N PHE A 145 6.87 14.09 5.67
CA PHE A 145 6.55 13.16 4.58
C PHE A 145 5.05 12.89 4.48
N PHE A 146 4.39 12.51 5.57
CA PHE A 146 2.96 12.21 5.56
C PHE A 146 2.10 13.43 5.28
N SER A 147 2.50 14.63 5.72
CA SER A 147 1.82 15.87 5.39
C SER A 147 1.93 16.22 3.90
N GLN A 148 3.12 16.04 3.31
CA GLN A 148 3.36 16.23 1.88
C GLN A 148 2.58 15.21 1.04
N LEU A 149 2.60 13.93 1.44
CA LEU A 149 1.85 12.86 0.78
C LEU A 149 0.35 13.15 0.77
N ALA A 150 -0.19 13.58 1.89
CA ALA A 150 -1.61 13.95 2.00
C ALA A 150 -1.96 15.14 1.12
N THR A 151 -1.08 16.14 1.03
CA THR A 151 -1.24 17.29 0.13
C THR A 151 -1.23 16.86 -1.32
N HIS A 152 -0.29 15.99 -1.69
CA HIS A 152 -0.20 15.42 -3.03
C HIS A 152 -1.46 14.62 -3.40
N TRP A 153 -1.96 13.79 -2.48
CA TRP A 153 -3.18 13.01 -2.69
C TRP A 153 -4.41 13.89 -2.86
N LYS A 154 -4.60 14.90 -2.00
CA LYS A 154 -5.72 15.85 -2.13
C LYS A 154 -5.73 16.56 -3.47
N LYS A 155 -4.55 16.90 -3.98
CA LYS A 155 -4.41 17.64 -5.24
C LYS A 155 -4.66 16.76 -6.47
N ASN A 156 -4.11 15.54 -6.47
CA ASN A 156 -3.99 14.75 -7.70
C ASN A 156 -4.90 13.52 -7.73
N TYR A 157 -5.36 13.01 -6.57
CA TYR A 157 -6.11 11.75 -6.47
C TYR A 157 -7.57 11.97 -6.06
N SER A 158 -8.22 12.97 -6.67
CA SER A 158 -9.64 13.25 -6.37
C SER A 158 -10.54 12.07 -6.74
N GLY A 159 -11.40 11.65 -5.81
CA GLY A 159 -12.29 10.49 -5.96
C GLY A 159 -11.67 9.15 -5.58
N TRP A 160 -10.36 9.10 -5.33
CA TRP A 160 -9.67 7.88 -4.89
C TRP A 160 -9.85 7.61 -3.40
N SER A 161 -9.74 6.33 -3.02
CA SER A 161 -9.63 5.91 -1.62
C SER A 161 -8.21 5.46 -1.33
N GLY A 162 -7.53 6.11 -0.38
CA GLY A 162 -6.21 5.71 0.10
C GLY A 162 -6.31 4.83 1.35
N PHE A 163 -5.57 3.73 1.37
CA PHE A 163 -5.46 2.84 2.52
C PHE A 163 -4.02 2.82 3.01
N MET A 164 -3.81 2.97 4.31
CA MET A 164 -2.48 2.94 4.91
C MET A 164 -2.44 2.06 6.14
N LEU A 165 -1.58 1.06 6.10
CA LEU A 165 -1.33 0.16 7.23
C LEU A 165 -0.17 0.71 8.07
N THR A 166 -0.40 0.95 9.36
CA THR A 166 0.61 1.48 10.28
C THR A 166 0.29 1.16 11.73
N PRO A 167 1.29 1.01 12.60
CA PRO A 167 1.12 1.00 14.06
C PRO A 167 0.91 2.41 14.63
N ASP A 168 1.21 3.47 13.88
CA ASP A 168 1.09 4.85 14.35
C ASP A 168 -0.36 5.33 14.35
N LEU A 169 -0.98 5.36 15.53
CA LEU A 169 -2.37 5.82 15.71
C LEU A 169 -2.54 7.32 15.46
N LYS A 170 -1.45 8.10 15.43
CA LYS A 170 -1.46 9.55 15.19
C LYS A 170 -1.34 9.90 13.69
N LEU A 171 -1.25 8.89 12.81
CA LEU A 171 -1.11 9.09 11.36
C LEU A 171 -2.16 10.05 10.77
N PRO A 172 -3.47 9.96 11.08
CA PRO A 172 -4.45 10.90 10.52
C PRO A 172 -4.15 12.36 10.87
N GLY A 173 -3.67 12.61 12.09
CA GLY A 173 -3.23 13.94 12.51
C GLY A 173 -2.00 14.43 11.75
N LYS A 174 -1.00 13.57 11.52
CA LYS A 174 0.19 13.90 10.71
C LYS A 174 -0.16 14.20 9.25
N MET A 175 -1.09 13.44 8.69
CA MET A 175 -1.59 13.66 7.33
C MET A 175 -2.56 14.86 7.21
N ARG A 176 -3.06 15.39 8.32
CA ARG A 176 -4.14 16.38 8.32
C ARG A 176 -5.31 15.95 7.43
N LEU A 177 -5.60 14.65 7.46
CA LEU A 177 -6.72 14.00 6.80
C LEU A 177 -7.58 13.32 7.85
N LYS A 178 -8.90 13.46 7.70
CA LYS A 178 -9.84 12.69 8.51
C LYS A 178 -9.98 11.31 7.89
N GLU A 179 -9.72 10.28 8.67
CA GLU A 179 -10.00 8.90 8.26
C GLU A 179 -11.52 8.67 8.15
N SER A 180 -11.95 8.01 7.10
CA SER A 180 -13.33 7.55 6.93
C SER A 180 -13.56 6.18 7.59
N ARG A 181 -12.49 5.39 7.78
CA ARG A 181 -12.53 4.12 8.48
C ARG A 181 -11.19 3.80 9.12
N ARG A 182 -11.25 3.10 10.26
CA ARG A 182 -10.10 2.56 10.99
C ARG A 182 -10.38 1.09 11.30
N THR A 183 -9.54 0.18 10.80
CA THR A 183 -9.70 -1.26 11.03
C THR A 183 -8.48 -1.78 11.78
N PRO A 184 -8.64 -2.41 12.97
CA PRO A 184 -7.55 -3.09 13.65
C PRO A 184 -7.01 -4.24 12.79
N MET A 185 -5.69 -4.34 12.70
CA MET A 185 -5.00 -5.42 11.98
C MET A 185 -3.67 -5.71 12.67
N TRP A 186 -3.16 -6.93 12.44
CA TRP A 186 -1.83 -7.32 12.91
C TRP A 186 -0.92 -7.57 11.71
N ASN A 187 0.28 -7.04 11.79
CA ASN A 187 1.32 -7.29 10.82
C ASN A 187 2.44 -8.10 11.49
N GLY A 188 2.30 -9.44 11.50
CA GLY A 188 3.05 -10.32 12.39
C GLY A 188 2.67 -10.02 13.85
N PRO A 189 3.64 -9.81 14.77
CA PRO A 189 3.39 -9.48 16.17
C PRO A 189 2.98 -8.02 16.39
N ILE A 190 3.08 -7.16 15.37
CA ILE A 190 2.85 -5.72 15.52
C ILE A 190 1.37 -5.41 15.31
N GLU A 191 0.74 -4.82 16.34
CA GLU A 191 -0.60 -4.29 16.24
C GLU A 191 -0.59 -3.02 15.38
N CYS A 192 -1.38 -3.04 14.31
CA CYS A 192 -1.50 -1.96 13.35
C CYS A 192 -2.95 -1.48 13.22
N ARG A 193 -3.11 -0.43 12.45
CA ARG A 193 -4.42 0.03 11.94
C ARG A 193 -4.33 0.21 10.44
N LEU A 194 -5.33 -0.29 9.75
CA LEU A 194 -5.58 0.08 8.36
C LEU A 194 -6.51 1.28 8.35
N PHE A 195 -5.94 2.44 8.06
CA PHE A 195 -6.70 3.67 7.89
C PHE A 195 -7.17 3.80 6.45
N ARG A 196 -8.43 4.23 6.27
CA ARG A 196 -8.97 4.63 4.98
C ARG A 196 -9.17 6.13 4.94
N PHE A 197 -8.74 6.74 3.85
CA PHE A 197 -8.91 8.16 3.54
C PHE A 197 -9.59 8.30 2.18
N ASP A 198 -10.75 8.95 2.13
CA ASP A 198 -11.46 9.20 0.88
C ASP A 198 -11.13 10.61 0.38
N MET A 199 -10.57 10.71 -0.84
CA MET A 199 -10.18 11.97 -1.48
C MET A 199 -11.38 12.62 -2.17
N VAL A 200 -12.13 13.46 -1.45
CA VAL A 200 -13.35 14.12 -1.98
C VAL A 200 -12.98 15.37 -2.76
N LYS A 201 -13.61 15.58 -3.91
CA LYS A 201 -13.52 16.85 -4.65
C LYS A 201 -14.09 18.00 -3.80
N GLY A 202 -13.28 19.01 -3.51
CA GLY A 202 -13.84 20.34 -3.14
C GLY A 202 -14.12 20.62 -1.67
N SER A 203 -13.40 20.03 -0.69
CA SER A 203 -13.54 20.42 0.71
C SER A 203 -12.51 21.48 1.19
N ALA A 204 -12.03 22.33 0.32
CA ALA A 204 -11.37 23.56 0.75
C ALA A 204 -12.46 24.55 1.19
N LYS A 205 -12.77 24.61 2.50
CA LYS A 205 -13.54 25.74 3.03
C LYS A 205 -12.79 27.02 2.63
N PRO A 206 -13.47 27.99 1.99
CA PRO A 206 -12.85 29.28 1.73
C PRO A 206 -12.39 29.86 3.07
N ARG A 207 -11.14 30.32 3.14
CA ARG A 207 -10.69 31.13 4.28
C ARG A 207 -11.65 32.32 4.36
N LYS A 208 -12.38 32.42 5.47
CA LYS A 208 -13.08 33.69 5.82
C LYS A 208 -11.97 34.74 5.89
N HIS A 209 -11.97 35.67 4.93
CA HIS A 209 -11.23 36.89 5.05
C HIS A 209 -11.73 37.56 6.32
N ALA A 210 -10.83 37.87 7.25
CA ALA A 210 -11.12 38.79 8.35
C ALA A 210 -11.52 40.09 7.70
N GLU A 211 -12.78 40.48 7.88
CA GLU A 211 -13.24 41.83 7.56
C GLU A 211 -12.40 42.77 8.40
N GLY A 212 -11.65 43.62 7.70
CA GLY A 212 -10.89 44.69 8.30
C GLY A 212 -11.86 45.67 8.95
N THR A 213 -11.69 45.91 10.23
CA THR A 213 -12.24 47.07 10.93
C THR A 213 -11.82 48.36 10.21
N ALA A 214 -12.77 49.03 9.63
CA ALA A 214 -12.59 50.40 9.16
C ALA A 214 -12.28 51.31 10.36
N PRO A 215 -11.36 52.26 10.26
CA PRO A 215 -11.16 53.25 11.32
C PRO A 215 -12.32 54.26 11.31
N GLU A 216 -12.94 54.41 12.46
CA GLU A 216 -13.84 55.53 12.73
C GLU A 216 -13.06 56.85 12.55
N GLY A 217 -13.47 57.60 11.56
CA GLY A 217 -13.01 58.95 11.35
C GLY A 217 -13.71 59.92 12.28
N ASP A 218 -12.91 60.57 13.11
CA ASP A 218 -13.23 61.74 13.87
C ASP A 218 -13.80 62.84 12.94
N ALA A 219 -14.99 63.32 13.22
CA ALA A 219 -15.51 64.54 12.65
C ALA A 219 -15.99 65.43 13.78
N GLN A 220 -15.12 66.37 14.16
CA GLN A 220 -15.48 67.57 14.89
C GLN A 220 -16.20 68.53 13.98
N ARG A 221 -17.26 69.04 14.51
CA ARG A 221 -18.07 70.29 14.28
C ARG A 221 -19.34 70.11 13.53
#